data_4e32cf9df04da7a926ca125d3f9da2ae
#
_entry.id   4e32cf9df04da7a926ca125d3f9da2ae
#
_cell.length_a   1.000
_cell.length_b   1.000
_cell.length_c   1.000
_cell.angle_alpha   90.00
_cell.angle_beta   90.00
_cell.angle_gamma   90.00
#
_symmetry.space_group_name_H-M   'P 1'
#
loop_
_entity.id
_entity.type
_entity.pdbx_description
1 polymer ?
#
loop_
_entity_poly.entity_id
_entity_poly.type
_entity_poly.pdbx_seq_one_letter_code
_entity_poly.pdbx_strand_id
1 'polypeptide(L)'
;LVFVLFILLSVFCAGFRKICGISSDEIFFLVTLVSYGFLIALNTENIYYICMIGFFLILAVRYLYQNPYSFLYQLNLSSGKMTRYVILLSVFTLVYLGSLTVLRIFLFKPVTFDFGIFVQMFHYLKETLIPYTTCERFKLLSHFSIHFSPFFYCILPFYALFPSPVTLILVQLTAVLSGVIPLYLMCKRRKL
;
A
#
# COMPACT_ATOMS: atom_id res chain seq x y z
N LEU A 1 -8.36 22.26 -20.67
CA LEU A 1 -8.58 21.43 -19.47
C LEU A 1 -7.35 21.43 -18.55
N VAL A 2 -6.14 21.10 -19.03
CA VAL A 2 -4.90 21.04 -18.23
C VAL A 2 -4.58 22.37 -17.55
N PHE A 3 -4.71 23.50 -18.28
CA PHE A 3 -4.45 24.83 -17.73
C PHE A 3 -5.43 25.20 -16.60
N VAL A 4 -6.70 24.86 -16.74
CA VAL A 4 -7.73 25.07 -15.69
C VAL A 4 -7.43 24.24 -14.47
N LEU A 5 -7.07 22.96 -14.63
CA LEU A 5 -6.66 22.08 -13.55
C LEU A 5 -5.42 22.62 -12.83
N PHE A 6 -4.44 23.15 -13.55
CA PHE A 6 -3.25 23.76 -12.99
C PHE A 6 -3.58 24.99 -12.13
N ILE A 7 -4.46 25.89 -12.62
CA ILE A 7 -4.93 27.04 -11.86
C ILE A 7 -5.65 26.60 -10.59
N LEU A 8 -6.60 25.66 -10.71
CA LEU A 8 -7.35 25.13 -9.55
C LEU A 8 -6.42 24.52 -8.52
N LEU A 9 -5.44 23.74 -8.94
CA LEU A 9 -4.44 23.17 -8.06
C LEU A 9 -3.60 24.22 -7.37
N SER A 10 -3.17 25.26 -8.11
CA SER A 10 -2.38 26.37 -7.56
C SER A 10 -3.16 27.16 -6.51
N VAL A 11 -4.44 27.46 -6.77
CA VAL A 11 -5.34 28.13 -5.81
C VAL A 11 -5.58 27.26 -4.58
N PHE A 12 -5.80 25.96 -4.78
CA PHE A 12 -5.94 25.00 -3.68
C PHE A 12 -4.68 24.94 -2.81
N CYS A 13 -3.49 24.82 -3.42
CA CYS A 13 -2.21 24.79 -2.71
C CYS A 13 -1.97 26.10 -1.92
N ALA A 14 -2.28 27.25 -2.50
CA ALA A 14 -2.15 28.54 -1.83
C ALA A 14 -3.09 28.67 -0.62
N GLY A 15 -4.35 28.22 -0.77
CA GLY A 15 -5.31 28.16 0.33
C GLY A 15 -4.89 27.21 1.44
N PHE A 16 -4.42 26.03 1.07
CA PHE A 16 -3.96 24.99 2.01
C PHE A 16 -2.72 25.43 2.80
N ARG A 17 -1.77 26.10 2.15
CA ARG A 17 -0.60 26.73 2.81
C ARG A 17 -1.05 27.70 3.89
N LYS A 18 -2.03 28.54 3.61
CA LYS A 18 -2.53 29.54 4.56
C LYS A 18 -3.19 28.91 5.78
N ILE A 19 -3.84 27.75 5.61
CA ILE A 19 -4.58 27.05 6.67
C ILE A 19 -3.69 26.11 7.47
N CYS A 20 -2.83 25.33 6.79
CA CYS A 20 -2.08 24.21 7.39
C CYS A 20 -0.59 24.50 7.60
N GLY A 21 -0.05 25.62 7.08
CA GLY A 21 1.38 25.96 7.16
C GLY A 21 2.28 25.10 6.26
N ILE A 22 1.69 24.23 5.42
CA ILE A 22 2.43 23.34 4.51
C ILE A 22 2.80 24.13 3.25
N SER A 23 4.04 23.99 2.77
CA SER A 23 4.48 24.66 1.56
C SER A 23 3.81 24.11 0.30
N SER A 24 3.66 24.94 -0.73
CA SER A 24 3.11 24.50 -2.02
C SER A 24 3.93 23.36 -2.64
N ASP A 25 5.26 23.38 -2.43
CA ASP A 25 6.17 22.37 -2.96
C ASP A 25 5.96 21.01 -2.27
N GLU A 26 5.75 20.99 -0.95
CA GLU A 26 5.46 19.77 -0.19
C GLU A 26 4.14 19.14 -0.64
N ILE A 27 3.10 19.97 -0.87
CA ILE A 27 1.82 19.50 -1.41
C ILE A 27 2.01 18.94 -2.82
N PHE A 28 2.79 19.63 -3.66
CA PHE A 28 3.08 19.18 -5.02
C PHE A 28 3.77 17.81 -5.02
N PHE A 29 4.81 17.60 -4.21
CA PHE A 29 5.48 16.32 -4.07
C PHE A 29 4.52 15.22 -3.61
N LEU A 30 3.70 15.49 -2.59
CA LEU A 30 2.74 14.52 -2.09
C LEU A 30 1.72 14.11 -3.16
N VAL A 31 1.10 15.10 -3.81
CA VAL A 31 0.09 14.85 -4.88
C VAL A 31 0.73 14.09 -6.04
N THR A 32 1.96 14.46 -6.43
CA THR A 32 2.68 13.80 -7.53
C THR A 32 2.99 12.34 -7.18
N LEU A 33 3.52 12.06 -5.98
CA LEU A 33 3.84 10.71 -5.53
C LEU A 33 2.59 9.82 -5.45
N VAL A 34 1.50 10.35 -4.91
CA VAL A 34 0.22 9.63 -4.83
C VAL A 34 -0.34 9.34 -6.23
N SER A 35 -0.29 10.33 -7.14
CA SER A 35 -0.77 10.17 -8.52
C SER A 35 0.04 9.15 -9.31
N TYR A 36 1.38 9.18 -9.21
CA TYR A 36 2.24 8.19 -9.86
C TYR A 36 2.08 6.80 -9.26
N GLY A 37 1.88 6.69 -7.93
CA GLY A 37 1.55 5.43 -7.29
C GLY A 37 0.26 4.82 -7.87
N PHE A 38 -0.75 5.66 -8.12
CA PHE A 38 -2.00 5.23 -8.76
C PHE A 38 -1.77 4.77 -10.20
N LEU A 39 -1.01 5.53 -11.00
CA LEU A 39 -0.67 5.16 -12.38
C LEU A 39 0.11 3.85 -12.47
N ILE A 40 1.06 3.61 -11.55
CA ILE A 40 1.80 2.35 -11.46
C ILE A 40 0.84 1.19 -11.16
N ALA A 41 -0.08 1.37 -10.22
CA ALA A 41 -1.05 0.33 -9.87
C ALA A 41 -1.95 -0.05 -11.06
N LEU A 42 -2.27 0.90 -11.94
CA LEU A 42 -3.07 0.66 -13.14
C LEU A 42 -2.25 0.11 -14.32
N ASN A 43 -0.97 0.47 -14.42
CA ASN A 43 -0.06 0.14 -15.54
C ASN A 43 1.28 -0.39 -15.01
N THR A 44 1.25 -1.55 -14.39
CA THR A 44 2.45 -2.16 -13.76
C THR A 44 3.57 -2.53 -14.72
N GLU A 45 3.29 -2.68 -16.00
CA GLU A 45 4.29 -3.04 -17.01
C GLU A 45 5.08 -1.82 -17.51
N ASN A 46 4.65 -0.61 -17.17
CA ASN A 46 5.32 0.59 -17.64
C ASN A 46 6.42 1.03 -16.68
N ILE A 47 7.65 0.63 -16.98
CA ILE A 47 8.84 0.97 -16.20
C ILE A 47 9.06 2.47 -16.03
N TYR A 48 8.58 3.30 -16.98
CA TYR A 48 8.74 4.75 -16.90
C TYR A 48 8.05 5.33 -15.67
N TYR A 49 6.88 4.82 -15.26
CA TYR A 49 6.20 5.29 -14.05
C TYR A 49 6.99 4.93 -12.79
N ILE A 50 7.62 3.76 -12.75
CA ILE A 50 8.48 3.34 -11.63
C ILE A 50 9.71 4.24 -11.54
N CYS A 51 10.38 4.51 -12.67
CA CYS A 51 11.51 5.41 -12.71
C CYS A 51 11.13 6.84 -12.29
N MET A 52 9.96 7.33 -12.74
CA MET A 52 9.49 8.66 -12.38
C MET A 52 9.16 8.79 -10.90
N ILE A 53 8.55 7.79 -10.25
CA ILE A 53 8.31 7.86 -8.81
C ILE A 53 9.63 7.85 -8.03
N GLY A 54 10.61 7.05 -8.46
CA GLY A 54 11.97 7.06 -7.90
C GLY A 54 12.64 8.43 -8.02
N PHE A 55 12.55 9.05 -9.19
CA PHE A 55 13.06 10.39 -9.41
C PHE A 55 12.41 11.44 -8.50
N PHE A 56 11.07 11.43 -8.40
CA PHE A 56 10.36 12.35 -7.51
C PHE A 56 10.65 12.10 -6.03
N LEU A 57 10.86 10.84 -5.61
CA LEU A 57 11.29 10.53 -4.25
C LEU A 57 12.67 11.13 -3.95
N ILE A 58 13.63 11.02 -4.87
CA ILE A 58 14.95 11.61 -4.73
C ILE A 58 14.85 13.13 -4.62
N LEU A 59 14.02 13.77 -5.47
CA LEU A 59 13.81 15.22 -5.40
C LEU A 59 13.15 15.63 -4.09
N ALA A 60 12.17 14.88 -3.59
CA ALA A 60 11.51 15.15 -2.32
C ALA A 60 12.48 15.05 -1.14
N VAL A 61 13.31 14.01 -1.10
CA VAL A 61 14.35 13.84 -0.07
C VAL A 61 15.36 14.99 -0.14
N ARG A 62 15.82 15.36 -1.34
CA ARG A 62 16.74 16.50 -1.53
C ARG A 62 16.10 17.80 -1.07
N TYR A 63 14.84 18.04 -1.43
CA TYR A 63 14.09 19.22 -0.99
C TYR A 63 14.02 19.30 0.53
N LEU A 64 13.66 18.21 1.19
CA LEU A 64 13.60 18.14 2.66
C LEU A 64 14.97 18.44 3.27
N TYR A 65 16.04 17.84 2.73
CA TYR A 65 17.40 18.08 3.23
C TYR A 65 17.84 19.54 3.10
N GLN A 66 17.43 20.22 2.03
CA GLN A 66 17.78 21.63 1.77
C GLN A 66 16.89 22.64 2.51
N ASN A 67 15.73 22.21 2.99
CA ASN A 67 14.74 23.10 3.62
C ASN A 67 14.43 22.67 5.07
N PRO A 68 15.29 23.06 6.04
CA PRO A 68 15.08 22.73 7.45
C PRO A 68 13.80 23.38 8.04
N TYR A 69 13.22 24.33 7.32
CA TYR A 69 11.93 24.96 7.67
C TYR A 69 10.72 24.23 7.08
N SER A 70 10.91 23.06 6.46
CA SER A 70 9.78 22.27 5.95
C SER A 70 8.87 21.86 7.09
N PHE A 71 7.58 21.66 6.79
CA PHE A 71 6.57 21.23 7.76
C PHE A 71 7.01 19.97 8.53
N LEU A 72 7.70 19.04 7.87
CA LEU A 72 8.15 17.79 8.51
C LEU A 72 9.20 18.03 9.60
N TYR A 73 10.11 18.99 9.43
CA TYR A 73 11.10 19.33 10.46
C TYR A 73 10.51 20.19 11.59
N GLN A 74 9.46 20.95 11.31
CA GLN A 74 8.78 21.77 12.33
C GLN A 74 7.83 20.96 13.21
N LEU A 75 7.55 19.71 12.84
CA LEU A 75 6.74 18.79 13.64
C LEU A 75 7.47 18.41 14.93
N ASN A 76 7.44 19.31 15.92
CA ASN A 76 7.87 18.97 17.28
C ASN A 76 6.83 18.05 17.93
N LEU A 77 6.96 16.73 17.63
CA LEU A 77 5.97 15.73 17.99
C LEU A 77 6.28 15.16 19.36
N SER A 78 5.43 15.43 20.34
CA SER A 78 5.42 14.63 21.57
C SER A 78 5.15 13.15 21.23
N SER A 79 5.66 12.22 22.05
CA SER A 79 5.52 10.76 21.83
C SER A 79 4.06 10.34 21.54
N GLY A 80 3.09 10.95 22.19
CA GLY A 80 1.66 10.66 21.94
C GLY A 80 1.17 11.14 20.58
N LYS A 81 1.62 12.32 20.13
CA LYS A 81 1.30 12.82 18.79
C LYS A 81 1.94 11.95 17.72
N MET A 82 3.20 11.55 17.88
CA MET A 82 3.90 10.66 16.96
C MET A 82 3.14 9.34 16.80
N THR A 83 2.72 8.69 17.89
CA THR A 83 1.92 7.46 17.83
C THR A 83 0.66 7.66 17.00
N ARG A 84 -0.05 8.76 17.20
CA ARG A 84 -1.27 9.08 16.47
C ARG A 84 -1.01 9.26 14.96
N TYR A 85 0.07 9.96 14.59
CA TYR A 85 0.44 10.12 13.18
C TYR A 85 0.84 8.80 12.52
N VAL A 86 1.59 7.94 13.22
CA VAL A 86 1.94 6.60 12.69
C VAL A 86 0.68 5.78 12.44
N ILE A 87 -0.28 5.80 13.35
CA ILE A 87 -1.56 5.10 13.19
C ILE A 87 -2.32 5.67 11.98
N LEU A 88 -2.48 7.00 11.91
CA LEU A 88 -3.21 7.65 10.82
C LEU A 88 -2.57 7.36 9.45
N LEU A 89 -1.25 7.42 9.37
CA LEU A 89 -0.51 7.12 8.14
C LEU A 89 -0.66 5.64 7.76
N SER A 90 -0.61 4.71 8.73
CA SER A 90 -0.81 3.29 8.48
C SER A 90 -2.23 2.99 7.99
N VAL A 91 -3.25 3.61 8.60
CA VAL A 91 -4.64 3.48 8.14
C VAL A 91 -4.82 4.08 6.74
N PHE A 92 -4.26 5.26 6.48
CA PHE A 92 -4.29 5.86 5.15
C PHE A 92 -3.64 4.94 4.11
N THR A 93 -2.47 4.38 4.41
CA THR A 93 -1.75 3.46 3.51
C THR A 93 -2.57 2.18 3.27
N LEU A 94 -3.20 1.62 4.32
CA LEU A 94 -4.07 0.45 4.19
C LEU A 94 -5.25 0.74 3.26
N VAL A 95 -5.93 1.86 3.46
CA VAL A 95 -7.08 2.25 2.63
C VAL A 95 -6.64 2.53 1.19
N TYR A 96 -5.55 3.28 1.01
CA TYR A 96 -5.04 3.65 -0.30
C TYR A 96 -4.58 2.43 -1.11
N LEU A 97 -3.65 1.62 -0.57
CA LEU A 97 -3.17 0.43 -1.25
C LEU A 97 -4.25 -0.64 -1.37
N GLY A 98 -5.12 -0.78 -0.35
CA GLY A 98 -6.26 -1.67 -0.39
C GLY A 98 -7.22 -1.33 -1.52
N SER A 99 -7.60 -0.06 -1.68
CA SER A 99 -8.48 0.38 -2.77
C SER A 99 -7.85 0.14 -4.14
N LEU A 100 -6.54 0.40 -4.31
CA LEU A 100 -5.84 0.16 -5.57
C LEU A 100 -5.81 -1.33 -5.94
N THR A 101 -5.48 -2.19 -4.98
CA THR A 101 -5.40 -3.65 -5.23
C THR A 101 -6.77 -4.26 -5.48
N VAL A 102 -7.79 -3.83 -4.76
CA VAL A 102 -9.18 -4.24 -4.99
C VAL A 102 -9.66 -3.80 -6.37
N LEU A 103 -9.39 -2.54 -6.75
CA LEU A 103 -9.73 -2.02 -8.08
C LEU A 103 -9.09 -2.86 -9.20
N ARG A 104 -7.84 -3.30 -9.03
CA ARG A 104 -7.16 -4.17 -10.00
C ARG A 104 -7.85 -5.51 -10.19
N ILE A 105 -8.36 -6.12 -9.10
CA ILE A 105 -9.14 -7.36 -9.21
C ILE A 105 -10.41 -7.12 -10.05
N PHE A 106 -11.16 -6.06 -9.75
CA PHE A 106 -12.39 -5.73 -10.49
C PHE A 106 -12.14 -5.36 -11.95
N LEU A 107 -10.98 -4.81 -12.27
CA LEU A 107 -10.57 -4.52 -13.64
C LEU A 107 -9.98 -5.74 -14.38
N PHE A 108 -10.02 -6.92 -13.76
CA PHE A 108 -9.42 -8.14 -14.32
C PHE A 108 -7.93 -7.94 -14.73
N LYS A 109 -7.20 -7.10 -14.01
CA LYS A 109 -5.75 -6.93 -14.14
C LYS A 109 -5.06 -7.69 -13.01
N PRO A 110 -4.97 -9.05 -13.10
CA PRO A 110 -4.42 -9.87 -12.03
C PRO A 110 -2.98 -9.47 -11.75
N VAL A 111 -2.61 -9.60 -10.50
CA VAL A 111 -1.30 -9.18 -10.02
C VAL A 111 -0.23 -10.15 -10.52
N THR A 112 -0.49 -11.46 -10.40
CA THR A 112 0.41 -12.52 -10.84
C THR A 112 -0.37 -13.82 -11.06
N PHE A 113 0.23 -14.75 -11.78
CA PHE A 113 -0.27 -16.12 -11.91
C PHE A 113 -0.41 -16.82 -10.54
N ASP A 114 0.58 -16.61 -9.66
CA ASP A 114 0.60 -17.19 -8.32
C ASP A 114 -0.61 -16.78 -7.48
N PHE A 115 -1.14 -15.57 -7.67
CA PHE A 115 -2.34 -15.15 -6.97
C PHE A 115 -3.55 -16.03 -7.32
N GLY A 116 -3.66 -16.45 -8.59
CA GLY A 116 -4.68 -17.41 -9.04
C GLY A 116 -4.56 -18.76 -8.34
N ILE A 117 -3.33 -19.25 -8.15
CA ILE A 117 -3.05 -20.48 -7.39
C ILE A 117 -3.62 -20.36 -5.97
N PHE A 118 -3.29 -19.29 -5.26
CA PHE A 118 -3.78 -19.06 -3.89
C PHE A 118 -5.29 -18.92 -3.82
N VAL A 119 -5.93 -18.24 -4.76
CA VAL A 119 -7.39 -18.10 -4.81
C VAL A 119 -8.05 -19.46 -4.94
N GLN A 120 -7.59 -20.30 -5.87
CA GLN A 120 -8.10 -21.64 -6.07
C GLN A 120 -7.84 -22.53 -4.84
N MET A 121 -6.61 -22.49 -4.32
CA MET A 121 -6.21 -23.26 -3.15
C MET A 121 -7.08 -22.94 -1.92
N PHE A 122 -7.34 -21.65 -1.64
CA PHE A 122 -8.18 -21.26 -0.51
C PHE A 122 -9.65 -21.66 -0.70
N HIS A 123 -10.14 -21.70 -1.94
CA HIS A 123 -11.46 -22.24 -2.22
C HIS A 123 -11.56 -23.71 -1.82
N TYR A 124 -10.61 -24.56 -2.26
CA TYR A 124 -10.58 -25.97 -1.86
C TYR A 124 -10.30 -26.15 -0.36
N LEU A 125 -9.40 -25.36 0.19
CA LEU A 125 -9.06 -25.41 1.61
C LEU A 125 -10.29 -25.15 2.50
N LYS A 126 -11.17 -24.22 2.09
CA LYS A 126 -12.44 -23.95 2.77
C LYS A 126 -13.38 -25.16 2.72
N GLU A 127 -13.50 -25.85 1.58
CA GLU A 127 -14.48 -26.93 1.37
C GLU A 127 -13.96 -28.28 1.90
N THR A 128 -12.65 -28.53 1.76
CA THR A 128 -12.08 -29.88 2.01
C THR A 128 -11.04 -29.90 3.14
N LEU A 129 -10.66 -28.78 3.67
CA LEU A 129 -9.53 -28.60 4.60
C LEU A 129 -8.18 -29.05 4.01
N ILE A 130 -8.11 -29.30 2.70
CA ILE A 130 -6.88 -29.66 2.00
C ILE A 130 -6.62 -28.59 0.94
N PRO A 131 -5.41 -28.01 0.87
CA PRO A 131 -5.07 -26.93 -0.05
C PRO A 131 -4.83 -27.45 -1.48
N TYR A 132 -5.88 -27.93 -2.13
CA TYR A 132 -5.80 -28.43 -3.50
C TYR A 132 -5.66 -27.29 -4.52
N THR A 133 -4.91 -27.55 -5.59
CA THR A 133 -4.79 -26.68 -6.77
C THR A 133 -4.58 -27.49 -8.02
N THR A 134 -5.04 -26.99 -9.16
CA THR A 134 -4.76 -27.54 -10.50
C THR A 134 -3.79 -26.65 -11.28
N CYS A 135 -3.58 -25.41 -10.81
CA CYS A 135 -2.81 -24.40 -11.55
C CYS A 135 -1.30 -24.68 -11.55
N GLU A 136 -0.75 -25.38 -10.55
CA GLU A 136 0.70 -25.55 -10.42
C GLU A 136 1.29 -26.63 -11.34
N ARG A 137 0.57 -27.72 -11.58
CA ARG A 137 1.05 -28.87 -12.34
C ARG A 137 0.02 -29.43 -13.34
N PHE A 138 -0.99 -28.66 -13.71
CA PHE A 138 -2.09 -29.05 -14.58
C PHE A 138 -2.82 -30.35 -14.16
N LYS A 139 -2.72 -30.70 -12.86
CA LYS A 139 -3.41 -31.81 -12.22
C LYS A 139 -3.77 -31.44 -10.80
N LEU A 140 -4.85 -32.02 -10.30
CA LEU A 140 -5.26 -31.80 -8.92
C LEU A 140 -4.22 -32.41 -7.96
N LEU A 141 -3.59 -31.54 -7.16
CA LEU A 141 -2.64 -31.96 -6.13
C LEU A 141 -2.72 -30.98 -4.95
N SER A 142 -2.22 -31.43 -3.80
CA SER A 142 -2.09 -30.55 -2.65
C SER A 142 -0.93 -29.60 -2.87
N HIS A 143 -1.16 -28.30 -2.65
CA HIS A 143 -0.11 -27.28 -2.64
C HIS A 143 1.05 -27.62 -1.68
N PHE A 144 0.75 -28.34 -0.59
CA PHE A 144 1.77 -28.79 0.37
C PHE A 144 2.74 -29.83 -0.21
N SER A 145 2.42 -30.43 -1.35
CA SER A 145 3.37 -31.29 -2.07
C SER A 145 4.48 -30.49 -2.77
N ILE A 146 4.31 -29.15 -2.88
CA ILE A 146 5.26 -28.24 -3.52
C ILE A 146 5.83 -27.26 -2.48
N HIS A 147 4.94 -26.62 -1.72
CA HIS A 147 5.29 -25.61 -0.72
C HIS A 147 4.54 -25.88 0.58
N PHE A 148 5.24 -26.34 1.60
CA PHE A 148 4.63 -26.59 2.91
C PHE A 148 4.47 -25.29 3.70
N SER A 149 3.23 -24.80 3.79
CA SER A 149 2.90 -23.54 4.46
C SER A 149 1.65 -23.68 5.35
N PRO A 150 1.76 -24.33 6.53
CA PRO A 150 0.62 -24.57 7.43
C PRO A 150 -0.03 -23.27 7.93
N PHE A 151 0.63 -22.14 7.80
CA PHE A 151 0.10 -20.82 8.15
C PHE A 151 -1.20 -20.47 7.39
N PHE A 152 -1.48 -21.10 6.26
CA PHE A 152 -2.74 -20.91 5.52
C PHE A 152 -3.98 -21.23 6.35
N TYR A 153 -3.88 -22.17 7.29
CA TYR A 153 -4.99 -22.45 8.22
C TYR A 153 -5.30 -21.30 9.17
N CYS A 154 -4.32 -20.44 9.48
CA CYS A 154 -4.54 -19.22 10.26
C CYS A 154 -5.29 -18.15 9.45
N ILE A 155 -5.16 -18.18 8.13
CA ILE A 155 -5.85 -17.25 7.22
C ILE A 155 -7.26 -17.77 6.88
N LEU A 156 -7.46 -19.09 6.93
CA LEU A 156 -8.71 -19.74 6.54
C LEU A 156 -9.97 -19.18 7.22
N PRO A 157 -9.99 -18.86 8.52
CA PRO A 157 -11.19 -18.29 9.17
C PRO A 157 -11.66 -16.98 8.50
N PHE A 158 -10.72 -16.11 8.13
CA PHE A 158 -11.04 -14.84 7.45
C PHE A 158 -11.61 -15.09 6.05
N TYR A 159 -11.02 -16.02 5.31
CA TYR A 159 -11.51 -16.41 3.99
C TYR A 159 -12.86 -17.14 4.06
N ALA A 160 -13.10 -17.95 5.08
CA ALA A 160 -14.36 -18.67 5.25
C ALA A 160 -15.54 -17.72 5.50
N LEU A 161 -15.29 -16.61 6.23
CA LEU A 161 -16.30 -15.57 6.47
C LEU A 161 -16.63 -14.78 5.19
N PHE A 162 -15.62 -14.46 4.40
CA PHE A 162 -15.75 -13.67 3.18
C PHE A 162 -14.96 -14.34 2.04
N PRO A 163 -15.52 -15.38 1.38
CA PRO A 163 -14.82 -16.18 0.38
C PRO A 163 -14.63 -15.40 -0.92
N SER A 164 -13.61 -14.56 -0.94
CA SER A 164 -13.31 -13.66 -2.05
C SER A 164 -11.79 -13.49 -2.23
N PRO A 165 -11.31 -13.34 -3.48
CA PRO A 165 -9.93 -12.93 -3.74
C PRO A 165 -9.54 -11.64 -3.00
N VAL A 166 -10.49 -10.72 -2.84
CA VAL A 166 -10.30 -9.47 -2.10
C VAL A 166 -9.87 -9.72 -0.65
N THR A 167 -10.47 -10.72 0.00
CA THR A 167 -10.13 -11.07 1.39
C THR A 167 -8.67 -11.45 1.53
N LEU A 168 -8.13 -12.26 0.61
CA LEU A 168 -6.73 -12.69 0.65
C LEU A 168 -5.78 -11.48 0.54
N ILE A 169 -6.07 -10.56 -0.38
CA ILE A 169 -5.28 -9.34 -0.54
C ILE A 169 -5.34 -8.45 0.70
N LEU A 170 -6.53 -8.25 1.26
CA LEU A 170 -6.68 -7.42 2.45
C LEU A 170 -5.98 -8.03 3.67
N VAL A 171 -6.05 -9.34 3.86
CA VAL A 171 -5.31 -10.05 4.90
C VAL A 171 -3.81 -9.91 4.70
N GLN A 172 -3.31 -10.13 3.48
CA GLN A 172 -1.89 -9.94 3.15
C GLN A 172 -1.43 -8.50 3.42
N LEU A 173 -2.16 -7.51 2.95
CA LEU A 173 -1.83 -6.10 3.12
C LEU A 173 -1.82 -5.73 4.61
N THR A 174 -2.80 -6.18 5.38
CA THR A 174 -2.87 -5.95 6.83
C THR A 174 -1.68 -6.60 7.54
N ALA A 175 -1.32 -7.83 7.17
CA ALA A 175 -0.16 -8.53 7.71
C ALA A 175 1.15 -7.77 7.43
N VAL A 176 1.36 -7.29 6.20
CA VAL A 176 2.54 -6.50 5.83
C VAL A 176 2.59 -5.19 6.61
N LEU A 177 1.49 -4.45 6.68
CA LEU A 177 1.43 -3.18 7.41
C LEU A 177 1.57 -3.34 8.92
N SER A 178 1.20 -4.49 9.47
CA SER A 178 1.41 -4.77 10.91
C SER A 178 2.90 -4.74 11.30
N GLY A 179 3.82 -4.93 10.36
CA GLY A 179 5.26 -4.76 10.55
C GLY A 179 5.68 -3.34 10.98
N VAL A 180 4.83 -2.33 10.77
CA VAL A 180 5.05 -0.97 11.28
C VAL A 180 5.05 -0.95 12.81
N ILE A 181 4.30 -1.84 13.46
CA ILE A 181 4.18 -1.88 14.94
C ILE A 181 5.54 -2.17 15.59
N PRO A 182 6.21 -3.30 15.30
CA PRO A 182 7.50 -3.58 15.92
C PRO A 182 8.55 -2.56 15.52
N LEU A 183 8.55 -2.06 14.29
CA LEU A 183 9.47 -1.03 13.85
C LEU A 183 9.30 0.26 14.67
N TYR A 184 8.07 0.73 14.83
CA TYR A 184 7.76 1.90 15.64
C TYR A 184 8.18 1.72 17.10
N LEU A 185 7.91 0.55 17.68
CA LEU A 185 8.31 0.25 19.07
C LEU A 185 9.83 0.23 19.23
N MET A 186 10.56 -0.28 18.25
CA MET A 186 12.03 -0.26 18.24
C MET A 186 12.57 1.18 18.18
N CYS A 187 12.05 2.01 17.28
CA CYS A 187 12.42 3.42 17.16
C CYS A 187 12.15 4.17 18.49
N LYS A 188 10.96 3.97 19.05
CA LYS A 188 10.57 4.59 20.33
C LYS A 188 11.48 4.19 21.49
N ARG A 189 11.90 2.92 21.56
CA ARG A 189 12.86 2.44 22.60
C ARG A 189 14.24 3.07 22.44
N ARG A 190 14.68 3.29 21.20
CA ARG A 190 15.99 3.90 20.91
C ARG A 190 15.98 5.43 20.96
N LYS A 191 14.85 6.05 21.27
CA LYS A 191 14.64 7.52 21.26
C LYS A 191 14.99 8.17 19.90
N LEU A 192 14.78 7.42 18.82
CA LEU A 192 14.92 7.91 17.45
C LEU A 192 13.62 8.61 17.01
#